data_af3008d08f6bb6f8de4f39ba1e49f68f
#
_entry.id   af3008d08f6bb6f8de4f39ba1e49f68f
#
_cell.length_a   1.000
_cell.length_b   1.000
_cell.length_c   1.000
_cell.angle_alpha   90.00
_cell.angle_beta   90.00
_cell.angle_gamma   90.00
#
_symmetry.space_group_name_H-M   'P 1'
#
loop_
_entity.id
_entity.type
_entity.pdbx_description
1 polymer ?
#
loop_
_entity_poly.entity_id
_entity_poly.type
_entity_poly.pdbx_seq_one_letter_code
_entity_poly.pdbx_strand_id
1 'polypeptide(L)'
;MAQNAVSELINFAELMRMSLDYACRHYERTPSGMIHPNVLAINVAKFHWASNYHAMVRHLHDVSGGLVITVPLEADLRNEESGKYLRKYLKSVPGAEPETRMRIYNLIRDLTADAYGGWQFVVALQAGGGLNAQRIMMHRTYPMADAKAKALAAAGVKG
;
A
#
# COMPACT_ATOMS: atom_id res chain seq x y z
N MET A 1 -2.24 -8.49 18.06
CA MET A 1 -2.09 -7.13 17.46
C MET A 1 -1.19 -7.17 16.22
N ALA A 2 0.06 -7.59 16.29
CA ALA A 2 0.97 -7.64 15.14
C ALA A 2 0.47 -8.53 13.97
N GLN A 3 -0.10 -9.70 14.25
CA GLN A 3 -0.66 -10.59 13.22
C GLN A 3 -1.78 -9.94 12.43
N ASN A 4 -2.67 -9.17 13.08
CA ASN A 4 -3.75 -8.46 12.37
C ASN A 4 -3.18 -7.39 11.43
N ALA A 5 -2.20 -6.60 11.90
CA ALA A 5 -1.55 -5.60 11.07
C ALA A 5 -0.87 -6.23 9.84
N VAL A 6 -0.19 -7.36 10.01
CA VAL A 6 0.43 -8.11 8.91
C VAL A 6 -0.63 -8.63 7.94
N SER A 7 -1.77 -9.13 8.43
CA SER A 7 -2.87 -9.60 7.57
C SER A 7 -3.46 -8.46 6.73
N GLU A 8 -3.63 -7.26 7.30
CA GLU A 8 -4.09 -6.08 6.55
C GLU A 8 -3.08 -5.65 5.47
N LEU A 9 -1.79 -5.67 5.80
CA LEU A 9 -0.73 -5.38 4.82
C LEU A 9 -0.71 -6.40 3.68
N ILE A 10 -0.90 -7.69 3.98
CA ILE A 10 -1.01 -8.76 2.96
C ILE A 10 -2.24 -8.52 2.08
N ASN A 11 -3.42 -8.30 2.68
CA ASN A 11 -4.65 -8.03 1.96
C ASN A 11 -4.49 -6.83 1.01
N PHE A 12 -3.91 -5.74 1.50
CA PHE A 12 -3.65 -4.55 0.70
C PHE A 12 -2.73 -4.85 -0.50
N ALA A 13 -1.60 -5.50 -0.27
CA ALA A 13 -0.63 -5.83 -1.31
C ALA A 13 -1.22 -6.81 -2.35
N GLU A 14 -1.93 -7.84 -1.91
CA GLU A 14 -2.49 -8.85 -2.80
C GLU A 14 -3.66 -8.33 -3.64
N LEU A 15 -4.54 -7.49 -3.09
CA LEU A 15 -5.59 -6.84 -3.88
C LEU A 15 -5.00 -5.94 -4.97
N MET A 16 -3.92 -5.21 -4.67
CA MET A 16 -3.19 -4.43 -5.68
C MET A 16 -2.63 -5.33 -6.77
N ARG A 17 -1.91 -6.39 -6.38
CA ARG A 17 -1.30 -7.34 -7.32
C ARG A 17 -2.35 -7.98 -8.23
N MET A 18 -3.45 -8.49 -7.66
CA MET A 18 -4.52 -9.12 -8.42
C MET A 18 -5.21 -8.14 -9.37
N SER A 19 -5.45 -6.91 -8.93
CA SER A 19 -6.08 -5.90 -9.79
C SER A 19 -5.20 -5.51 -10.97
N LEU A 20 -3.90 -5.37 -10.77
CA LEU A 20 -2.95 -5.06 -11.83
C LEU A 20 -2.78 -6.23 -12.80
N ASP A 21 -2.68 -7.47 -12.31
CA ASP A 21 -2.63 -8.65 -13.15
C ASP A 21 -3.89 -8.78 -14.01
N TYR A 22 -5.06 -8.59 -13.42
CA TYR A 22 -6.32 -8.57 -14.15
C TYR A 22 -6.34 -7.49 -15.23
N ALA A 23 -5.91 -6.27 -14.89
CA ALA A 23 -5.87 -5.16 -15.84
C ALA A 23 -4.99 -5.44 -17.07
N CYS A 24 -3.87 -6.11 -16.85
CA CYS A 24 -2.95 -6.48 -17.92
C CYS A 24 -3.49 -7.62 -18.79
N ARG A 25 -4.14 -8.62 -18.19
CA ARG A 25 -4.70 -9.77 -18.93
C ARG A 25 -5.96 -9.43 -19.72
N HIS A 26 -6.75 -8.48 -19.23
CA HIS A 26 -8.00 -8.03 -19.87
C HIS A 26 -7.83 -6.68 -20.54
N TYR A 27 -6.73 -6.52 -21.27
CA TYR A 27 -6.43 -5.31 -22.01
C TYR A 27 -7.39 -5.08 -23.16
N GLU A 28 -7.52 -3.83 -23.59
CA GLU A 28 -8.28 -3.43 -24.75
C GLU A 28 -7.34 -2.95 -25.87
N ARG A 29 -7.73 -3.12 -27.12
CA ARG A 29 -7.02 -2.54 -28.25
C ARG A 29 -7.73 -1.28 -28.71
N THR A 30 -6.97 -0.20 -28.82
CA THR A 30 -7.49 1.04 -29.42
C THR A 30 -7.68 0.90 -30.92
N PRO A 31 -8.47 1.77 -31.58
CA PRO A 31 -8.59 1.80 -33.04
C PRO A 31 -7.24 1.95 -33.76
N SER A 32 -6.26 2.59 -33.14
CA SER A 32 -4.90 2.73 -33.66
C SER A 32 -4.02 1.48 -33.46
N GLY A 33 -4.56 0.40 -32.84
CA GLY A 33 -3.84 -0.85 -32.57
C GLY A 33 -3.01 -0.87 -31.28
N MET A 34 -2.96 0.20 -30.52
CA MET A 34 -2.28 0.24 -29.23
C MET A 34 -2.99 -0.62 -28.19
N ILE A 35 -2.24 -1.17 -27.26
CA ILE A 35 -2.77 -1.91 -26.11
C ILE A 35 -3.01 -0.94 -24.96
N HIS A 36 -4.20 -0.99 -24.39
CA HIS A 36 -4.58 -0.24 -23.21
C HIS A 36 -5.02 -1.23 -22.11
N PRO A 37 -4.48 -1.16 -20.88
CA PRO A 37 -4.93 -2.03 -19.80
C PRO A 37 -6.37 -1.73 -19.44
N ASN A 38 -7.06 -2.72 -18.84
CA ASN A 38 -8.46 -2.55 -18.46
C ASN A 38 -8.66 -1.33 -17.55
N VAL A 39 -9.43 -0.34 -18.03
CA VAL A 39 -9.59 0.97 -17.39
C VAL A 39 -10.25 0.85 -16.02
N LEU A 40 -11.26 -0.01 -15.89
CA LEU A 40 -11.95 -0.20 -14.62
C LEU A 40 -11.00 -0.79 -13.58
N ALA A 41 -10.28 -1.85 -13.93
CA ALA A 41 -9.36 -2.52 -13.01
C ALA A 41 -8.22 -1.61 -12.53
N ILE A 42 -7.64 -0.80 -13.43
CA ILE A 42 -6.61 0.18 -13.06
C ILE A 42 -7.15 1.23 -12.08
N ASN A 43 -8.36 1.74 -12.30
CA ASN A 43 -8.93 2.73 -11.40
C ASN A 43 -9.38 2.13 -10.06
N VAL A 44 -9.83 0.87 -10.04
CA VAL A 44 -10.08 0.12 -8.80
C VAL A 44 -8.78 -0.03 -8.00
N ALA A 45 -7.68 -0.44 -8.64
CA ALA A 45 -6.39 -0.56 -8.00
C ALA A 45 -5.91 0.78 -7.40
N LYS A 46 -5.92 1.85 -8.20
CA LYS A 46 -5.53 3.20 -7.75
C LYS A 46 -6.37 3.68 -6.57
N PHE A 47 -7.69 3.48 -6.65
CA PHE A 47 -8.61 3.86 -5.59
C PHE A 47 -8.36 3.08 -4.31
N HIS A 48 -8.19 1.76 -4.40
CA HIS A 48 -7.86 0.91 -3.27
C HIS A 48 -6.57 1.38 -2.60
N TRP A 49 -5.52 1.61 -3.39
CA TRP A 49 -4.24 2.07 -2.88
C TRP A 49 -4.35 3.43 -2.17
N ALA A 50 -4.91 4.42 -2.84
CA ALA A 50 -4.99 5.78 -2.32
C ALA A 50 -5.89 5.89 -1.08
N SER A 51 -7.00 5.13 -1.03
CA SER A 51 -7.93 5.13 0.10
C SER A 51 -7.36 4.48 1.36
N ASN A 52 -6.46 3.51 1.22
CA ASN A 52 -5.97 2.70 2.33
C ASN A 52 -4.53 3.02 2.74
N TYR A 53 -3.80 3.85 1.99
CA TYR A 53 -2.39 4.15 2.23
C TYR A 53 -2.10 4.53 3.68
N HIS A 54 -2.84 5.49 4.23
CA HIS A 54 -2.64 5.94 5.61
C HIS A 54 -2.88 4.85 6.65
N ALA A 55 -3.83 3.96 6.40
CA ALA A 55 -4.06 2.82 7.28
C ALA A 55 -2.85 1.86 7.27
N MET A 56 -2.26 1.63 6.11
CA MET A 56 -1.06 0.80 5.98
C MET A 56 0.15 1.42 6.66
N VAL A 57 0.35 2.74 6.52
CA VAL A 57 1.38 3.48 7.25
C VAL A 57 1.19 3.33 8.76
N ARG A 58 -0.04 3.48 9.27
CA ARG A 58 -0.35 3.28 10.67
C ARG A 58 0.00 1.86 11.14
N HIS A 59 -0.32 0.82 10.36
CA HIS A 59 0.03 -0.55 10.70
C HIS A 59 1.55 -0.76 10.80
N LEU A 60 2.33 -0.15 9.91
CA LEU A 60 3.80 -0.18 9.98
C LEU A 60 4.32 0.52 11.24
N HIS A 61 3.75 1.67 11.59
CA HIS A 61 4.11 2.41 12.80
C HIS A 61 3.72 1.63 14.07
N ASP A 62 2.53 1.03 14.11
CA ASP A 62 2.05 0.24 15.25
C ASP A 62 2.96 -0.99 15.51
N VAL A 63 3.39 -1.67 14.46
CA VAL A 63 4.32 -2.81 14.57
C VAL A 63 5.73 -2.36 15.00
N SER A 64 6.18 -1.21 14.53
CA SER A 64 7.50 -0.65 14.82
C SER A 64 7.56 0.04 16.17
N GLY A 65 6.42 0.48 16.70
CA GLY A 65 6.35 1.30 17.91
C GLY A 65 7.05 2.64 17.73
N GLY A 66 7.45 3.27 18.83
CA GLY A 66 8.16 4.57 18.81
C GLY A 66 9.52 4.55 18.10
N LEU A 67 10.05 3.39 17.77
CA LEU A 67 11.35 3.23 17.11
C LEU A 67 11.41 3.84 15.70
N VAL A 68 10.29 4.08 15.05
CA VAL A 68 10.26 4.78 13.74
C VAL A 68 10.97 6.13 13.81
N ILE A 69 10.78 6.89 14.90
CA ILE A 69 11.36 8.22 15.08
C ILE A 69 12.70 8.18 15.83
N THR A 70 12.83 7.26 16.79
CA THR A 70 13.97 7.21 17.72
C THR A 70 14.98 6.11 17.39
N VAL A 71 14.88 5.49 16.22
CA VAL A 71 15.83 4.47 15.81
C VAL A 71 17.24 5.06 15.69
N PRO A 72 18.24 4.42 16.28
CA PRO A 72 19.62 4.87 16.19
C PRO A 72 20.16 4.75 14.77
N LEU A 73 21.15 5.57 14.45
CA LEU A 73 21.90 5.51 13.19
C LEU A 73 23.10 4.55 13.32
N GLU A 74 23.71 4.26 12.19
CA GLU A 74 24.91 3.41 12.15
C GLU A 74 26.06 4.01 12.98
N ALA A 75 26.19 5.34 13.01
CA ALA A 75 27.18 6.05 13.83
C ALA A 75 27.00 5.77 15.33
N ASP A 76 25.76 5.66 15.79
CA ASP A 76 25.45 5.34 17.19
C ASP A 76 25.86 3.91 17.55
N LEU A 77 25.72 2.96 16.63
CA LEU A 77 26.16 1.58 16.82
C LEU A 77 27.69 1.46 16.82
N ARG A 78 28.39 2.33 16.10
CA ARG A 78 29.86 2.35 16.05
C ARG A 78 30.48 3.12 17.22
N ASN A 79 29.69 3.90 17.94
CA ASN A 79 30.17 4.66 19.10
C ASN A 79 30.57 3.69 20.22
N GLU A 80 31.77 3.89 20.80
CA GLU A 80 32.35 3.01 21.83
C GLU A 80 31.53 3.00 23.12
N GLU A 81 30.94 4.11 23.48
CA GLU A 81 30.15 4.22 24.72
C GLU A 81 28.74 3.64 24.58
N SER A 82 28.03 4.00 23.50
CA SER A 82 26.60 3.66 23.31
C SER A 82 26.38 2.35 22.55
N GLY A 83 27.27 1.98 21.64
CA GLY A 83 27.09 0.86 20.72
C GLY A 83 26.85 -0.49 21.40
N LYS A 84 27.52 -0.77 22.51
CA LYS A 84 27.32 -2.00 23.30
C LYS A 84 25.91 -2.11 23.88
N TYR A 85 25.35 -0.98 24.31
CA TYR A 85 23.98 -0.94 24.85
C TYR A 85 22.95 -1.05 23.73
N LEU A 86 23.17 -0.37 22.60
CA LEU A 86 22.29 -0.47 21.45
C LEU A 86 22.21 -1.90 20.92
N ARG A 87 23.34 -2.58 20.76
CA ARG A 87 23.36 -3.99 20.33
C ARG A 87 22.61 -4.89 21.34
N LYS A 88 22.75 -4.63 22.63
CA LYS A 88 22.05 -5.38 23.66
C LYS A 88 20.53 -5.20 23.56
N TYR A 89 20.05 -3.96 23.45
CA TYR A 89 18.61 -3.65 23.51
C TYR A 89 17.89 -3.79 22.17
N LEU A 90 18.59 -3.64 21.04
CA LEU A 90 18.01 -3.94 19.73
C LEU A 90 17.88 -5.44 19.45
N LYS A 91 18.59 -6.29 20.18
CA LYS A 91 18.47 -7.75 20.09
C LYS A 91 17.23 -8.22 20.86
N SER A 92 16.07 -8.21 20.23
CA SER A 92 14.80 -8.50 20.93
C SER A 92 14.44 -9.97 21.01
N VAL A 93 14.82 -10.77 20.02
CA VAL A 93 14.55 -12.22 19.95
C VAL A 93 15.77 -12.96 19.43
N PRO A 94 15.93 -14.26 19.75
CA PRO A 94 17.00 -15.08 19.17
C PRO A 94 16.97 -15.04 17.65
N GLY A 95 18.12 -14.78 17.01
CA GLY A 95 18.25 -14.69 15.56
C GLY A 95 17.98 -13.32 14.93
N ALA A 96 17.48 -12.35 15.69
CA ALA A 96 17.35 -10.98 15.21
C ALA A 96 18.64 -10.19 15.47
N GLU A 97 19.41 -9.94 14.43
CA GLU A 97 20.63 -9.14 14.54
C GLU A 97 20.28 -7.66 14.69
N PRO A 98 20.93 -6.95 15.65
CA PRO A 98 20.66 -5.54 15.94
C PRO A 98 20.79 -4.62 14.72
N GLU A 99 21.79 -4.83 13.89
CA GLU A 99 22.05 -4.07 12.68
C GLU A 99 20.92 -4.26 11.64
N THR A 100 20.46 -5.47 11.44
CA THR A 100 19.35 -5.79 10.53
C THR A 100 18.07 -5.11 11.01
N ARG A 101 17.80 -5.21 12.30
CA ARG A 101 16.62 -4.59 12.90
C ARG A 101 16.63 -3.06 12.77
N MET A 102 17.77 -2.45 13.07
CA MET A 102 17.97 -1.01 12.87
C MET A 102 17.71 -0.59 11.42
N ARG A 103 18.24 -1.32 10.44
CA ARG A 103 18.02 -1.04 9.01
C ARG A 103 16.56 -1.12 8.62
N ILE A 104 15.81 -2.09 9.15
CA ILE A 104 14.37 -2.22 8.88
C ILE A 104 13.60 -1.01 9.46
N TYR A 105 13.89 -0.58 10.66
CA TYR A 105 13.26 0.60 11.25
C TYR A 105 13.61 1.89 10.50
N ASN A 106 14.86 2.05 10.08
CA ASN A 106 15.26 3.18 9.24
C ASN A 106 14.51 3.16 7.90
N LEU A 107 14.36 2.01 7.26
CA LEU A 107 13.57 1.87 6.04
C LEU A 107 12.11 2.30 6.25
N ILE A 108 11.48 1.85 7.34
CA ILE A 108 10.11 2.25 7.66
C ILE A 108 10.03 3.76 7.87
N ARG A 109 10.97 4.37 8.60
CA ARG A 109 11.04 5.82 8.77
C ARG A 109 11.16 6.54 7.43
N ASP A 110 12.10 6.15 6.60
CA ASP A 110 12.38 6.80 5.31
C ASP A 110 11.17 6.73 4.39
N LEU A 111 10.41 5.63 4.42
CA LEU A 111 9.21 5.45 3.60
C LEU A 111 7.96 6.16 4.16
N THR A 112 7.87 6.37 5.47
CA THR A 112 6.59 6.74 6.11
C THR A 112 6.62 8.01 6.95
N ALA A 113 7.79 8.47 7.39
CA ALA A 113 7.92 9.56 8.36
C ALA A 113 9.00 10.60 8.02
N ASP A 114 9.85 10.36 7.04
CA ASP A 114 10.88 11.30 6.60
C ASP A 114 10.39 12.14 5.41
N ALA A 115 11.16 13.16 5.04
CA ALA A 115 10.85 14.09 3.96
C ALA A 115 10.61 13.38 2.61
N TYR A 116 11.39 12.35 2.30
CA TYR A 116 11.19 11.55 1.10
C TYR A 116 9.84 10.81 1.11
N GLY A 117 9.52 10.15 2.22
CA GLY A 117 8.23 9.45 2.40
C GLY A 117 7.05 10.38 2.26
N GLY A 118 7.12 11.60 2.84
CA GLY A 118 6.10 12.62 2.72
C GLY A 118 5.91 13.11 1.28
N TRP A 119 7.00 13.38 0.56
CA TRP A 119 6.95 13.77 -0.85
C TRP A 119 6.38 12.66 -1.73
N GLN A 120 6.89 11.45 -1.59
CA GLN A 120 6.46 10.28 -2.35
C GLN A 120 4.98 9.98 -2.13
N PHE A 121 4.51 10.17 -0.90
CA PHE A 121 3.11 10.04 -0.54
C PHE A 121 2.20 10.98 -1.35
N VAL A 122 2.51 12.28 -1.38
CA VAL A 122 1.74 13.27 -2.12
C VAL A 122 1.76 12.96 -3.61
N VAL A 123 2.93 12.68 -4.18
CA VAL A 123 3.08 12.29 -5.59
C VAL A 123 2.23 11.07 -5.91
N ALA A 124 2.36 10.01 -5.16
CA ALA A 124 1.69 8.76 -5.43
C ALA A 124 0.15 8.86 -5.28
N LEU A 125 -0.35 9.60 -4.29
CA LEU A 125 -1.79 9.82 -4.12
C LEU A 125 -2.41 10.71 -5.20
N GLN A 126 -1.68 11.72 -5.67
CA GLN A 126 -2.21 12.72 -6.59
C GLN A 126 -1.91 12.43 -8.06
N ALA A 127 -0.80 11.76 -8.38
CA ALA A 127 -0.43 11.41 -9.76
C ALA A 127 -1.46 10.53 -10.48
N GLY A 128 -2.24 9.75 -9.75
CA GLY A 128 -3.36 8.96 -10.27
C GLY A 128 -4.65 9.74 -10.54
N GLY A 129 -4.67 11.07 -10.36
CA GLY A 129 -5.84 11.94 -10.52
C GLY A 129 -6.66 12.14 -9.25
N GLY A 130 -6.18 11.70 -8.11
CA GLY A 130 -6.87 11.77 -6.81
C GLY A 130 -8.11 10.86 -6.72
N LEU A 131 -8.63 10.71 -5.52
CA LEU A 131 -9.75 9.78 -5.23
C LEU A 131 -11.03 10.11 -6.00
N ASN A 132 -11.32 11.40 -6.20
CA ASN A 132 -12.57 11.80 -6.87
C ASN A 132 -12.55 11.45 -8.37
N ALA A 133 -11.44 11.72 -9.06
CA ALA A 133 -11.30 11.35 -10.46
C ALA A 133 -11.39 9.83 -10.67
N GLN A 134 -10.81 9.07 -9.77
CA GLN A 134 -10.87 7.60 -9.79
C GLN A 134 -12.30 7.08 -9.59
N ARG A 135 -13.10 7.68 -8.68
CA ARG A 135 -14.54 7.35 -8.51
C ARG A 135 -15.33 7.63 -9.78
N ILE A 136 -15.11 8.79 -10.40
CA ILE A 136 -15.77 9.16 -11.65
C ILE A 136 -15.43 8.14 -12.76
N MET A 137 -14.16 7.77 -12.89
CA MET A 137 -13.72 6.81 -13.90
C MET A 137 -14.30 5.42 -13.65
N MET A 138 -14.29 4.93 -12.42
CA MET A 138 -14.92 3.65 -12.07
C MET A 138 -16.41 3.66 -12.42
N HIS A 139 -17.14 4.70 -12.04
CA HIS A 139 -18.57 4.81 -12.34
C HIS A 139 -18.86 4.85 -13.86
N ARG A 140 -18.03 5.54 -14.64
CA ARG A 140 -18.18 5.64 -16.11
C ARG A 140 -17.89 4.32 -16.82
N THR A 141 -16.95 3.54 -16.33
CA THR A 141 -16.48 2.31 -17.00
C THR A 141 -17.18 1.05 -16.47
N TYR A 142 -17.89 1.14 -15.36
CA TYR A 142 -18.64 0.01 -14.81
C TYR A 142 -19.88 -0.29 -15.62
N PRO A 143 -20.17 -1.56 -15.97
CA PRO A 143 -21.35 -1.94 -16.75
C PRO A 143 -22.65 -1.88 -15.92
N MET A 144 -23.07 -0.67 -15.58
CA MET A 144 -24.16 -0.39 -14.65
C MET A 144 -25.51 -0.98 -15.12
N ALA A 145 -25.77 -0.94 -16.43
CA ALA A 145 -27.03 -1.48 -16.99
C ALA A 145 -27.11 -2.99 -16.76
N ASP A 146 -26.02 -3.72 -16.99
CA ASP A 146 -25.94 -5.16 -16.77
C ASP A 146 -26.06 -5.52 -15.29
N ALA A 147 -25.41 -4.77 -14.41
CA ALA A 147 -25.54 -4.94 -12.98
C ALA A 147 -26.98 -4.75 -12.47
N LYS A 148 -27.67 -3.72 -12.97
CA LYS A 148 -29.08 -3.47 -12.65
C LYS A 148 -29.97 -4.59 -13.15
N ALA A 149 -29.79 -5.06 -14.39
CA ALA A 149 -30.57 -6.17 -14.94
C ALA A 149 -30.41 -7.44 -14.11
N LYS A 150 -29.19 -7.78 -13.71
CA LYS A 150 -28.93 -8.92 -12.81
C LYS A 150 -29.60 -8.78 -11.45
N ALA A 151 -29.56 -7.59 -10.86
CA ALA A 151 -30.19 -7.32 -9.57
C ALA A 151 -31.73 -7.45 -9.64
N LEU A 152 -32.34 -6.90 -10.69
CA LEU A 152 -33.79 -7.02 -10.92
C LEU A 152 -34.22 -8.48 -11.14
N ALA A 153 -33.48 -9.22 -11.95
CA ALA A 153 -33.73 -10.63 -12.18
C ALA A 153 -33.63 -11.46 -10.88
N ALA A 154 -32.60 -11.21 -10.06
CA ALA A 154 -32.43 -11.86 -8.77
C ALA A 154 -33.57 -11.54 -7.78
N ALA A 155 -34.14 -10.33 -7.86
CA ALA A 155 -35.30 -9.91 -7.06
C ALA A 155 -36.64 -10.39 -7.62
N GLY A 156 -36.68 -11.13 -8.73
CA GLY A 156 -37.91 -11.60 -9.37
C GLY A 156 -38.72 -10.49 -10.06
N VAL A 157 -38.11 -9.32 -10.28
CA VAL A 157 -38.74 -8.20 -10.98
C VAL A 157 -38.57 -8.39 -12.48
N LYS A 158 -39.69 -8.53 -13.20
CA LYS A 158 -39.66 -8.52 -14.67
C LYS A 158 -39.44 -7.09 -15.15
N GLY A 159 -38.40 -6.87 -15.95
CA GLY A 159 -38.13 -5.60 -16.60
C GLY A 159 -39.09 -5.28 -17.73
#